data_dc86462a6df0d039b2bbab274fa1476f
#
_entry.id   dc86462a6df0d039b2bbab274fa1476f
#
_cell.length_a   1.000
_cell.length_b   1.000
_cell.length_c   1.000
_cell.angle_alpha   90.00
_cell.angle_beta   90.00
_cell.angle_gamma   90.00
#
_symmetry.space_group_name_H-M   'P 1'
#
loop_
_entity.id
_entity.type
_entity.pdbx_description
1 polymer ?
#
loop_
_entity_poly.entity_id
_entity_poly.type
_entity_poly.pdbx_seq_one_letter_code
_entity_poly.pdbx_strand_id
1 'polypeptide(L)'
;MKKGQDITVENIERYIDDVAGIRVICSFTPDIYRIVDMISNQDDIEVVRTKDYMVNPKPSGYRSYHMIVKVPIFLSDTVVPTRVEIQIRTVAMDFWASLEHKIYYKYDGHAPEYIRTELRECAEMISFLDSKMLAINEEIHSLKQDDMREEL
;
A
#
# COMPACT_ATOMS: atom_id res chain seq x y z
N MET A 1 -0.60 19.87 -7.63
CA MET A 1 0.52 20.82 -7.94
C MET A 1 0.51 21.94 -6.93
N LYS A 2 1.67 22.35 -6.40
CA LYS A 2 1.78 23.57 -5.58
C LYS A 2 1.41 24.76 -6.45
N LYS A 3 0.53 25.65 -5.96
CA LYS A 3 0.07 26.85 -6.67
C LYS A 3 1.29 27.66 -7.14
N GLY A 4 1.41 27.91 -8.45
CA GLY A 4 2.35 28.86 -9.05
C GLY A 4 3.44 28.28 -9.95
N GLN A 5 3.35 27.03 -10.38
CA GLN A 5 4.30 26.45 -11.34
C GLN A 5 3.62 26.12 -12.67
N ASP A 6 4.27 26.49 -13.77
CA ASP A 6 3.79 26.18 -15.10
C ASP A 6 3.75 24.67 -15.34
N ILE A 7 2.74 24.21 -16.11
CA ILE A 7 2.59 22.81 -16.49
C ILE A 7 3.61 22.51 -17.61
N THR A 8 4.83 22.17 -17.23
CA THR A 8 5.88 21.69 -18.14
C THR A 8 6.22 20.24 -17.79
N VAL A 9 6.73 19.47 -18.75
CA VAL A 9 7.18 18.08 -18.53
C VAL A 9 8.23 18.02 -17.43
N GLU A 10 9.17 18.96 -17.42
CA GLU A 10 10.23 19.08 -16.39
C GLU A 10 9.67 19.32 -14.99
N ASN A 11 8.60 20.15 -14.87
CA ASN A 11 7.94 20.40 -13.59
C ASN A 11 7.08 19.22 -13.14
N ILE A 12 6.50 18.45 -14.06
CA ILE A 12 5.81 17.21 -13.77
C ILE A 12 6.80 16.20 -13.18
N GLU A 13 7.92 15.95 -13.83
CA GLU A 13 8.96 15.03 -13.36
C GLU A 13 9.54 15.44 -11.99
N ARG A 14 9.64 16.74 -11.72
CA ARG A 14 10.29 17.27 -10.51
C ARG A 14 9.37 17.33 -9.30
N TYR A 15 8.07 17.54 -9.50
CA TYR A 15 7.13 17.89 -8.43
C TYR A 15 5.93 16.95 -8.28
N ILE A 16 5.75 16.00 -9.20
CA ILE A 16 4.69 15.00 -9.14
C ILE A 16 5.32 13.66 -8.77
N ASP A 17 4.94 13.15 -7.61
CA ASP A 17 5.43 11.85 -7.10
C ASP A 17 4.63 10.66 -7.64
N ASP A 18 3.47 10.90 -8.27
CA ASP A 18 2.48 9.91 -8.70
C ASP A 18 2.15 9.97 -10.21
N VAL A 19 3.18 10.20 -11.03
CA VAL A 19 3.04 10.13 -12.50
C VAL A 19 2.51 8.76 -12.95
N ALA A 20 2.91 7.70 -12.25
CA ALA A 20 2.35 6.36 -12.38
C ALA A 20 2.07 5.79 -10.98
N GLY A 21 0.95 5.09 -10.84
CA GLY A 21 0.54 4.45 -9.60
C GLY A 21 0.30 2.96 -9.80
N ILE A 22 0.87 2.14 -8.91
CA ILE A 22 0.65 0.69 -8.89
C ILE A 22 0.07 0.32 -7.52
N ARG A 23 -0.92 -0.56 -7.52
CA ARG A 23 -1.45 -1.18 -6.32
C ARG A 23 -1.17 -2.67 -6.34
N VAL A 24 -0.53 -3.16 -5.30
CA VAL A 24 -0.25 -4.58 -5.06
C VAL A 24 -1.12 -5.04 -3.90
N ILE A 25 -1.90 -6.08 -4.13
CA ILE A 25 -2.74 -6.72 -3.11
C ILE A 25 -2.14 -8.08 -2.78
N CYS A 26 -1.86 -8.31 -1.50
CA CYS A 26 -1.34 -9.57 -0.99
C CYS A 26 -2.29 -10.18 0.05
N SER A 27 -2.04 -11.44 0.41
CA SER A 27 -2.93 -12.17 1.32
C SER A 27 -2.76 -11.72 2.77
N PHE A 28 -1.52 -11.56 3.23
CA PHE A 28 -1.22 -11.35 4.65
C PHE A 28 -0.21 -10.23 4.86
N THR A 29 -0.22 -9.66 6.07
CA THR A 29 0.67 -8.56 6.46
C THR A 29 2.16 -8.85 6.24
N PRO A 30 2.72 -10.05 6.55
CA PRO A 30 4.11 -10.34 6.27
C PRO A 30 4.49 -10.28 4.78
N ASP A 31 3.55 -10.54 3.89
CA ASP A 31 3.78 -10.48 2.45
C ASP A 31 4.05 -9.04 1.98
N ILE A 32 3.45 -8.03 2.67
CA ILE A 32 3.71 -6.62 2.40
C ILE A 32 5.21 -6.33 2.52
N TYR A 33 5.82 -6.72 3.64
CA TYR A 33 7.24 -6.47 3.90
C TYR A 33 8.15 -7.28 2.97
N ARG A 34 7.76 -8.52 2.63
CA ARG A 34 8.47 -9.33 1.63
C ARG A 34 8.50 -8.64 0.27
N ILE A 35 7.37 -8.09 -0.18
CA ILE A 35 7.29 -7.36 -1.46
C ILE A 35 8.12 -6.08 -1.40
N VAL A 36 8.08 -5.35 -0.27
CA VAL A 36 8.93 -4.17 -0.05
C VAL A 36 10.41 -4.52 -0.20
N ASP A 37 10.87 -5.60 0.44
CA ASP A 37 12.24 -6.06 0.37
C ASP A 37 12.61 -6.49 -1.06
N MET A 38 11.72 -7.22 -1.74
CA MET A 38 11.95 -7.64 -3.13
C MET A 38 12.12 -6.44 -4.07
N ILE A 39 11.30 -5.40 -3.93
CA ILE A 39 11.40 -4.18 -4.74
C ILE A 39 12.67 -3.41 -4.38
N SER A 40 12.96 -3.27 -3.09
CA SER A 40 14.11 -2.49 -2.61
C SER A 40 15.46 -3.08 -2.97
N ASN A 41 15.51 -4.40 -3.23
CA ASN A 41 16.71 -5.12 -3.62
C ASN A 41 16.92 -5.23 -5.15
N GLN A 42 16.07 -4.58 -5.97
CA GLN A 42 16.29 -4.51 -7.41
C GLN A 42 17.35 -3.47 -7.74
N ASP A 43 18.32 -3.85 -8.57
CA ASP A 43 19.46 -2.98 -8.96
C ASP A 43 19.05 -1.79 -9.82
N ASP A 44 17.92 -1.89 -10.52
CA ASP A 44 17.38 -0.87 -11.41
C ASP A 44 16.30 0.00 -10.78
N ILE A 45 15.96 -0.21 -9.50
CA ILE A 45 14.97 0.57 -8.77
C ILE A 45 15.63 1.42 -7.67
N GLU A 46 15.44 2.74 -7.72
CA GLU A 46 15.83 3.66 -6.66
C GLU A 46 14.66 3.93 -5.73
N VAL A 47 14.74 3.53 -4.45
CA VAL A 47 13.73 3.89 -3.44
C VAL A 47 13.93 5.32 -2.98
N VAL A 48 12.98 6.20 -3.32
CA VAL A 48 13.04 7.64 -3.00
C VAL A 48 12.47 7.92 -1.61
N ARG A 49 11.35 7.28 -1.27
CA ARG A 49 10.65 7.50 0.00
C ARG A 49 9.71 6.34 0.31
N THR A 50 9.59 6.03 1.59
CA THR A 50 8.60 5.07 2.09
C THR A 50 7.71 5.70 3.15
N LYS A 51 6.49 5.18 3.30
CA LYS A 51 5.57 5.48 4.41
C LYS A 51 4.88 4.19 4.83
N ASP A 52 5.16 3.79 6.05
CA ASP A 52 4.56 2.62 6.66
C ASP A 52 3.34 3.02 7.50
N TYR A 53 2.16 2.93 6.88
CA TYR A 53 0.88 3.12 7.56
C TYR A 53 0.37 1.84 8.24
N MET A 54 1.16 0.77 8.25
CA MET A 54 0.89 -0.41 9.07
C MET A 54 1.26 -0.14 10.52
N VAL A 55 2.44 0.46 10.73
CA VAL A 55 2.97 0.85 12.04
C VAL A 55 2.32 2.14 12.53
N ASN A 56 2.13 3.12 11.63
CA ASN A 56 1.54 4.43 11.93
C ASN A 56 0.32 4.71 11.04
N PRO A 57 -0.87 4.13 11.35
CA PRO A 57 -2.08 4.35 10.57
C PRO A 57 -2.47 5.82 10.49
N LYS A 58 -3.14 6.21 9.41
CA LYS A 58 -3.72 7.56 9.33
C LYS A 58 -4.84 7.74 10.38
N PRO A 59 -5.18 8.99 10.76
CA PRO A 59 -6.27 9.26 11.72
C PRO A 59 -7.63 8.66 11.32
N SER A 60 -7.85 8.38 10.04
CA SER A 60 -9.04 7.68 9.53
C SER A 60 -9.05 6.17 9.79
N GLY A 61 -7.95 5.59 10.24
CA GLY A 61 -7.75 4.14 10.33
C GLY A 61 -7.14 3.51 9.07
N TYR A 62 -6.86 4.31 8.02
CA TYR A 62 -6.24 3.82 6.79
C TYR A 62 -4.88 3.17 7.04
N ARG A 63 -4.69 1.96 6.51
CA ARG A 63 -3.46 1.17 6.54
C ARG A 63 -3.02 0.81 5.13
N SER A 64 -1.73 0.88 4.88
CA SER A 64 -1.07 0.49 3.62
C SER A 64 0.43 0.74 3.77
N TYR A 65 1.25 0.08 2.97
CA TYR A 65 2.64 0.48 2.78
C TYR A 65 2.76 1.26 1.47
N HIS A 66 3.38 2.44 1.52
CA HIS A 66 3.59 3.27 0.34
C HIS A 66 5.07 3.39 0.04
N MET A 67 5.44 3.20 -1.19
CA MET A 67 6.79 3.46 -1.72
C MET A 67 6.70 4.45 -2.88
N ILE A 68 7.59 5.42 -2.89
CA ILE A 68 7.92 6.19 -4.09
C ILE A 68 9.25 5.68 -4.58
N VAL A 69 9.26 5.14 -5.79
CA VAL A 69 10.45 4.61 -6.44
C VAL A 69 10.71 5.34 -7.75
N LYS A 70 11.97 5.30 -8.22
CA LYS A 70 12.30 5.64 -9.60
C LYS A 70 12.60 4.35 -10.36
N VAL A 71 11.94 4.23 -11.52
CA VAL A 71 12.11 3.09 -12.43
C VAL A 71 12.64 3.65 -13.76
N PRO A 72 13.67 3.04 -14.36
CA PRO A 72 14.18 3.46 -15.65
C PRO A 72 13.18 3.11 -16.76
N ILE A 73 12.75 4.11 -17.52
CA ILE A 73 11.97 3.92 -18.74
C ILE A 73 12.92 4.01 -19.92
N PHE A 74 13.07 2.92 -20.64
CA PHE A 74 13.93 2.84 -21.82
C PHE A 74 13.20 3.35 -23.05
N LEU A 75 13.60 4.50 -23.55
CA LEU A 75 13.16 5.06 -24.82
C LEU A 75 14.15 4.67 -25.93
N SER A 76 13.85 5.05 -27.18
CA SER A 76 14.68 4.68 -28.34
C SER A 76 16.12 5.18 -28.27
N ASP A 77 16.36 6.30 -27.64
CA ASP A 77 17.63 7.03 -27.62
C ASP A 77 18.09 7.51 -26.24
N THR A 78 17.27 7.29 -25.21
CA THR A 78 17.56 7.72 -23.85
C THR A 78 16.87 6.86 -22.80
N VAL A 79 17.34 6.95 -21.55
CA VAL A 79 16.70 6.32 -20.38
C VAL A 79 16.21 7.42 -19.45
N VAL A 80 14.90 7.40 -19.14
CA VAL A 80 14.26 8.40 -18.27
C VAL A 80 13.87 7.77 -16.93
N PRO A 81 14.49 8.19 -15.80
CA PRO A 81 14.09 7.72 -14.49
C PRO A 81 12.72 8.33 -14.12
N THR A 82 11.70 7.50 -14.04
CA THR A 82 10.32 7.90 -13.80
C THR A 82 9.87 7.55 -12.38
N ARG A 83 9.22 8.50 -11.70
CA ARG A 83 8.66 8.26 -10.35
C ARG A 83 7.36 7.48 -10.43
N VAL A 84 7.29 6.44 -9.61
CA VAL A 84 6.13 5.54 -9.49
C VAL A 84 5.75 5.45 -8.02
N GLU A 85 4.47 5.66 -7.69
CA GLU A 85 3.92 5.33 -6.38
C GLU A 85 3.48 3.87 -6.37
N ILE A 86 3.99 3.08 -5.43
CA ILE A 86 3.57 1.70 -5.19
C ILE A 86 2.85 1.66 -3.84
N GLN A 87 1.58 1.24 -3.86
CA GLN A 87 0.77 1.01 -2.67
C GLN A 87 0.61 -0.50 -2.47
N ILE A 88 1.06 -1.01 -1.32
CA ILE A 88 0.99 -2.43 -0.99
C ILE A 88 0.03 -2.62 0.17
N ARG A 89 -0.94 -3.52 0.04
CA ARG A 89 -2.03 -3.74 0.99
C ARG A 89 -2.37 -5.22 1.10
N THR A 90 -2.98 -5.62 2.20
CA THR A 90 -3.74 -6.87 2.23
C THR A 90 -5.11 -6.70 1.57
N VAL A 91 -5.77 -7.83 1.28
CA VAL A 91 -7.17 -7.85 0.79
C VAL A 91 -8.09 -7.07 1.73
N ALA A 92 -7.94 -7.26 3.04
CA ALA A 92 -8.75 -6.61 4.06
C ALA A 92 -8.55 -5.08 4.07
N MET A 93 -7.31 -4.61 3.94
CA MET A 93 -7.00 -3.19 3.84
C MET A 93 -7.56 -2.56 2.58
N ASP A 94 -7.48 -3.26 1.44
CA ASP A 94 -8.01 -2.75 0.17
C ASP A 94 -9.54 -2.70 0.18
N PHE A 95 -10.19 -3.68 0.80
CA PHE A 95 -11.64 -3.66 1.02
C PHE A 95 -12.07 -2.37 1.73
N TRP A 96 -11.49 -2.08 2.90
CA TRP A 96 -11.84 -0.89 3.68
C TRP A 96 -11.53 0.40 2.90
N ALA A 97 -10.32 0.53 2.36
CA ALA A 97 -9.87 1.75 1.68
C ALA A 97 -10.71 2.06 0.43
N SER A 98 -11.15 1.04 -0.29
CA SER A 98 -11.97 1.21 -1.48
C SER A 98 -13.39 1.69 -1.15
N LEU A 99 -13.96 1.23 -0.03
CA LEU A 99 -15.28 1.65 0.43
C LEU A 99 -15.25 3.02 1.10
N GLU A 100 -14.25 3.28 1.95
CA GLU A 100 -14.03 4.58 2.58
C GLU A 100 -13.94 5.68 1.52
N HIS A 101 -13.13 5.48 0.49
CA HIS A 101 -13.01 6.44 -0.61
C HIS A 101 -14.35 6.73 -1.29
N LYS A 102 -15.18 5.70 -1.55
CA LYS A 102 -16.51 5.87 -2.15
C LYS A 102 -17.48 6.63 -1.25
N ILE A 103 -17.42 6.39 0.07
CA ILE A 103 -18.26 7.08 1.05
C ILE A 103 -17.82 8.54 1.15
N TYR A 104 -16.52 8.79 1.25
CA TYR A 104 -15.95 10.14 1.36
C TYR A 104 -16.25 11.00 0.14
N TYR A 105 -16.19 10.41 -1.07
CA TYR A 105 -16.49 11.11 -2.32
C TYR A 105 -17.94 11.61 -2.38
N LYS A 106 -18.89 10.86 -1.81
CA LYS A 106 -20.30 11.27 -1.74
C LYS A 106 -20.55 12.49 -0.84
N TYR A 107 -19.63 12.82 0.06
CA TYR A 107 -19.71 13.95 0.98
C TYR A 107 -18.74 15.08 0.65
N ASP A 108 -18.23 15.15 -0.58
CA ASP A 108 -17.27 16.18 -1.02
C ASP A 108 -16.10 16.38 -0.05
N GLY A 109 -15.66 15.30 0.63
CA GLY A 109 -14.57 15.32 1.61
C GLY A 109 -14.94 15.86 3.01
N HIS A 110 -16.21 16.18 3.28
CA HIS A 110 -16.67 16.79 4.53
C HIS A 110 -17.63 15.86 5.32
N ALA A 111 -17.29 14.56 5.42
CA ALA A 111 -18.11 13.64 6.18
C ALA A 111 -18.26 14.10 7.66
N PRO A 112 -19.47 14.02 8.25
CA PRO A 112 -19.70 14.32 9.66
C PRO A 112 -18.79 13.50 10.59
N GLU A 113 -18.48 14.04 11.79
CA GLU A 113 -17.55 13.39 12.71
C GLU A 113 -18.01 11.98 13.14
N TYR A 114 -19.30 11.78 13.33
CA TYR A 114 -19.82 10.45 13.66
C TYR A 114 -19.55 9.42 12.56
N ILE A 115 -19.65 9.80 11.28
CA ILE A 115 -19.31 8.91 10.16
C ILE A 115 -17.80 8.57 10.14
N ARG A 116 -16.95 9.55 10.47
CA ARG A 116 -15.50 9.30 10.57
C ARG A 116 -15.18 8.34 11.70
N THR A 117 -15.90 8.46 12.82
CA THR A 117 -15.73 7.54 13.95
C THR A 117 -16.14 6.13 13.57
N GLU A 118 -17.30 5.94 12.96
CA GLU A 118 -17.77 4.64 12.46
C GLU A 118 -16.79 4.01 11.46
N LEU A 119 -16.26 4.82 10.52
CA LEU A 119 -15.26 4.33 9.55
C LEU A 119 -13.96 3.88 10.23
N ARG A 120 -13.53 4.57 11.28
CA ARG A 120 -12.35 4.19 12.06
C ARG A 120 -12.60 2.89 12.85
N GLU A 121 -13.75 2.74 13.48
CA GLU A 121 -14.14 1.51 14.16
C GLU A 121 -14.17 0.33 13.16
N CYS A 122 -14.73 0.53 11.97
CA CYS A 122 -14.67 -0.47 10.89
C CYS A 122 -13.22 -0.82 10.52
N ALA A 123 -12.32 0.16 10.45
CA ALA A 123 -10.91 -0.11 10.15
C ALA A 123 -10.22 -0.96 11.22
N GLU A 124 -10.55 -0.73 12.50
CA GLU A 124 -10.05 -1.52 13.63
C GLU A 124 -10.57 -2.96 13.59
N MET A 125 -11.86 -3.15 13.34
CA MET A 125 -12.48 -4.48 13.20
C MET A 125 -11.87 -5.26 12.05
N ILE A 126 -11.67 -4.63 10.90
CA ILE A 126 -11.04 -5.25 9.72
C ILE A 126 -9.59 -5.60 10.00
N SER A 127 -8.83 -4.74 10.68
CA SER A 127 -7.45 -5.01 11.07
C SER A 127 -7.36 -6.21 12.04
N PHE A 128 -8.30 -6.33 12.97
CA PHE A 128 -8.39 -7.48 13.86
C PHE A 128 -8.69 -8.76 13.09
N LEU A 129 -9.65 -8.72 12.16
CA LEU A 129 -10.00 -9.87 11.32
C LEU A 129 -8.83 -10.31 10.44
N ASP A 130 -8.12 -9.36 9.83
CA ASP A 130 -6.93 -9.62 9.00
C ASP A 130 -5.84 -10.35 9.80
N SER A 131 -5.56 -9.88 11.02
CA SER A 131 -4.61 -10.52 11.94
C SER A 131 -5.06 -11.92 12.36
N LYS A 132 -6.36 -12.14 12.57
CA LYS A 132 -6.91 -13.44 12.92
C LYS A 132 -6.81 -14.44 11.77
N MET A 133 -7.04 -13.99 10.53
CA MET A 133 -6.86 -14.83 9.34
C MET A 133 -5.41 -15.22 9.13
N LEU A 134 -4.47 -14.32 9.41
CA LEU A 134 -3.03 -14.63 9.41
C LEU A 134 -2.71 -15.72 10.44
N ALA A 135 -3.18 -15.59 11.68
CA ALA A 135 -2.93 -16.58 12.73
C ALA A 135 -3.46 -17.99 12.37
N ILE A 136 -4.66 -18.06 11.76
CA ILE A 136 -5.23 -19.33 11.27
C ILE A 136 -4.33 -19.92 10.16
N ASN A 137 -3.82 -19.10 9.25
CA ASN A 137 -2.94 -19.57 8.20
C ASN A 137 -1.61 -20.11 8.75
N GLU A 138 -1.05 -19.45 9.77
CA GLU A 138 0.18 -19.91 10.43
C GLU A 138 -0.04 -21.24 11.19
N GLU A 139 -1.17 -21.40 11.86
CA GLU A 139 -1.53 -22.62 12.55
C GLU A 139 -1.65 -23.81 11.57
N ILE A 140 -2.33 -23.62 10.45
CA ILE A 140 -2.44 -24.66 9.40
C ILE A 140 -1.07 -25.07 8.86
N HIS A 141 -0.16 -24.11 8.68
CA HIS A 141 1.20 -24.40 8.22
C HIS A 141 1.99 -25.21 9.25
N SER A 142 1.83 -24.90 10.54
CA SER A 142 2.45 -25.66 11.64
C SER A 142 1.97 -27.10 11.69
N LEU A 143 0.65 -27.32 11.63
CA LEU A 143 0.05 -28.66 11.64
C LEU A 143 0.56 -29.52 10.47
N LYS A 144 0.64 -28.97 9.26
CA LYS A 144 1.18 -29.69 8.10
C LYS A 144 2.67 -30.06 8.25
N GLN A 145 3.45 -29.26 8.93
CA GLN A 145 4.88 -29.57 9.19
C GLN A 145 5.02 -30.69 10.21
N ASP A 146 4.16 -30.73 11.20
CA ASP A 146 4.19 -31.79 12.22
C ASP A 146 3.74 -33.14 11.62
N ASP A 147 2.67 -33.17 10.82
CA ASP A 147 2.24 -34.38 10.11
C ASP A 147 3.36 -34.95 9.22
N MET A 148 4.10 -34.10 8.50
CA MET A 148 5.22 -34.56 7.65
C MET A 148 6.44 -35.08 8.45
N ARG A 149 6.56 -34.71 9.73
CA ARG A 149 7.63 -35.23 10.60
C ARG A 149 7.29 -36.54 11.24
N GLU A 150 6.02 -36.85 11.45
CA GLU A 150 5.55 -38.14 11.98
C GLU A 150 5.56 -39.26 10.94
N GLU A 151 5.58 -38.93 9.64
CA GLU A 151 5.64 -39.91 8.53
C GLU A 151 7.08 -40.32 8.16
N LEU A 152 8.14 -39.75 8.80
CA LEU A 152 9.56 -40.06 8.57
C LEU A 152 10.16 -40.89 9.71
#